data_46b70e565fca0781208984600b4a5a2c
#
_entry.id   46b70e565fca0781208984600b4a5a2c
#
_cell.length_a   1.000
_cell.length_b   1.000
_cell.length_c   1.000
_cell.angle_alpha   90.00
_cell.angle_beta   90.00
_cell.angle_gamma   90.00
#
_symmetry.space_group_name_H-M   'P 1'
#
loop_
_entity.id
_entity.type
_entity.pdbx_description
1 polymer ?
#
loop_
_entity_poly.entity_id
_entity_poly.type
_entity_poly.pdbx_seq_one_letter_code
_entity_poly.pdbx_strand_id
1 'polypeptide(L)'
;ASDVYKRQMYFDVNRLDAERQRITDNLLRNGYYKFNKEYISYTADTVRNTYQVDVTMHLAPFRQHNDDSPQNHRQYYINKVNFITDYNVLESSALSSIEINDSVHYKGFPIYYKDKLYLRPKVLTNNLSIVPGSLYNEPDVQRTYSNFGRLQALKYTNIRFFETQVGDTAKLNAYVMLTKSKYQSVSFELEGTNSAGDLGAAASVSFQNRNMFKGSETFMIKLRGAYEAVSGLQGGYNHEDYTELGAEATINFPRFLFPFLSNDFRRKIRATTEFGVQYNYQIRPEFSRIIASANWSYKWGLQRQRAQHRIDLLDINYLYMPSISQEFRDKYLNNEQNYILKYNYDDRLIVRTGYSYTYNSAGQALMNNAIIGNSYSIRFNFESAGNLLYAFARMTNMKKNEDGEYSLLSIPFAQYVKGDFDFAKNIVIDNRNSIAFHVGAGIAVPYGNATIVPFEKRYFSGGANSVRGWSVRDLGPGVFPGDGNFMNQSGDVKLDASIEYRTRLFWKFRGAVFVDAGNIWTLRDYKDQPGGKFEFNKFYKQIAVAYGLGLRLDLDFFVLRFDGGMKAVNPVYNTKKEHFPIIHPKFSRDFAFHFAVGYPF
;
A
#
# COMPACT_ATOMS: atom_id res chain seq x y z
N ALA A 1 -27.95 12.55 31.94
CA ALA A 1 -28.89 13.63 31.58
C ALA A 1 -28.44 15.02 32.05
N SER A 2 -27.59 15.13 33.08
CA SER A 2 -27.21 16.44 33.63
C SER A 2 -26.13 17.21 32.84
N ASP A 3 -25.41 16.59 31.92
CA ASP A 3 -24.34 17.25 31.16
C ASP A 3 -24.79 17.95 29.87
N VAL A 4 -26.02 17.71 29.41
CA VAL A 4 -26.56 18.34 28.20
C VAL A 4 -26.86 19.84 28.44
N TYR A 5 -27.08 20.27 29.68
CA TYR A 5 -27.38 21.66 30.03
C TYR A 5 -26.16 22.60 30.01
N LYS A 6 -24.95 22.12 29.90
CA LYS A 6 -23.75 22.96 30.06
C LYS A 6 -23.05 23.39 28.76
N ARG A 7 -23.52 22.94 27.60
CA ARG A 7 -22.95 23.38 26.31
C ARG A 7 -24.06 23.86 25.38
N GLN A 8 -24.31 25.15 25.36
CA GLN A 8 -25.07 25.77 24.29
C GLN A 8 -24.31 25.55 22.99
N MET A 9 -24.98 24.91 22.03
CA MET A 9 -24.44 24.64 20.69
C MET A 9 -25.35 25.30 19.66
N TYR A 10 -24.80 25.74 18.54
CA TYR A 10 -25.61 26.21 17.42
C TYR A 10 -26.56 25.11 16.96
N PHE A 11 -27.85 25.52 16.76
CA PHE A 11 -28.85 24.63 16.18
C PHE A 11 -28.43 24.24 14.76
N ASP A 12 -28.30 22.93 14.50
CA ASP A 12 -27.90 22.39 13.20
C ASP A 12 -28.61 21.04 13.00
N VAL A 13 -29.43 20.97 11.97
CA VAL A 13 -30.19 19.76 11.61
C VAL A 13 -29.30 18.58 11.33
N ASN A 14 -28.12 18.80 10.71
CA ASN A 14 -27.17 17.73 10.44
C ASN A 14 -26.60 17.12 11.74
N ARG A 15 -26.41 17.95 12.77
CA ARG A 15 -25.98 17.46 14.09
C ARG A 15 -27.07 16.66 14.79
N LEU A 16 -28.31 17.04 14.65
CA LEU A 16 -29.45 16.28 15.18
C LEU A 16 -29.57 14.93 14.49
N ASP A 17 -29.43 14.86 13.17
CA ASP A 17 -29.43 13.57 12.44
C ASP A 17 -28.21 12.70 12.80
N ALA A 18 -27.04 13.30 12.97
CA ALA A 18 -25.85 12.60 13.47
C ALA A 18 -26.05 12.03 14.89
N GLU A 19 -26.77 12.75 15.76
CA GLU A 19 -27.12 12.29 17.10
C GLU A 19 -28.15 11.15 17.06
N ARG A 20 -29.17 11.22 16.19
CA ARG A 20 -30.09 10.11 15.93
C ARG A 20 -29.31 8.84 15.54
N GLN A 21 -28.35 8.99 14.62
CA GLN A 21 -27.52 7.87 14.19
C GLN A 21 -26.66 7.34 15.33
N ARG A 22 -26.04 8.23 16.14
CA ARG A 22 -25.22 7.82 17.31
C ARG A 22 -26.02 7.03 18.34
N ILE A 23 -27.26 7.48 18.64
CA ILE A 23 -28.15 6.79 19.57
C ILE A 23 -28.55 5.43 18.98
N THR A 24 -28.92 5.38 17.70
CA THR A 24 -29.28 4.14 16.99
C THR A 24 -28.13 3.14 17.03
N ASP A 25 -26.93 3.57 16.69
CA ASP A 25 -25.74 2.70 16.73
C ASP A 25 -25.47 2.16 18.14
N ASN A 26 -25.69 2.98 19.18
CA ASN A 26 -25.52 2.56 20.57
C ASN A 26 -26.58 1.51 20.98
N LEU A 27 -27.82 1.70 20.60
CA LEU A 27 -28.90 0.75 20.89
C LEU A 27 -28.71 -0.57 20.12
N LEU A 28 -28.29 -0.53 18.85
CA LEU A 28 -27.95 -1.71 18.07
C LEU A 28 -26.77 -2.49 18.66
N ARG A 29 -25.82 -1.79 19.32
CA ARG A 29 -24.73 -2.44 20.07
C ARG A 29 -25.21 -3.13 21.35
N ASN A 30 -26.32 -2.69 21.91
CA ASN A 30 -26.88 -3.17 23.16
C ASN A 30 -28.10 -4.08 22.99
N GLY A 31 -28.20 -4.75 21.84
CA GLY A 31 -29.20 -5.81 21.63
C GLY A 31 -30.52 -5.38 21.00
N TYR A 32 -30.74 -4.11 20.73
CA TYR A 32 -32.03 -3.62 20.18
C TYR A 32 -32.06 -3.80 18.64
N TYR A 33 -32.12 -5.04 18.18
CA TYR A 33 -32.03 -5.44 16.77
C TYR A 33 -33.00 -4.71 15.83
N LYS A 34 -34.25 -4.48 16.26
CA LYS A 34 -35.29 -3.81 15.46
C LYS A 34 -35.26 -2.29 15.55
N PHE A 35 -34.33 -1.72 16.32
CA PHE A 35 -34.25 -0.27 16.46
C PHE A 35 -33.67 0.37 15.21
N ASN A 36 -34.28 1.48 14.77
CA ASN A 36 -33.76 2.30 13.68
C ASN A 36 -33.92 3.79 14.01
N LYS A 37 -33.26 4.67 13.25
CA LYS A 37 -33.25 6.10 13.53
C LYS A 37 -34.60 6.79 13.37
N GLU A 38 -35.55 6.17 12.68
CA GLU A 38 -36.91 6.75 12.45
C GLU A 38 -37.75 6.75 13.73
N TYR A 39 -37.40 5.96 14.74
CA TYR A 39 -38.02 6.03 16.05
C TYR A 39 -37.64 7.28 16.84
N ILE A 40 -36.62 8.02 16.42
CA ILE A 40 -36.17 9.26 17.08
C ILE A 40 -36.60 10.43 16.22
N SER A 41 -37.42 11.33 16.80
CA SER A 41 -37.80 12.60 16.21
C SER A 41 -37.49 13.75 17.17
N TYR A 42 -37.38 14.96 16.63
CA TYR A 42 -37.18 16.18 17.41
C TYR A 42 -38.28 17.18 17.13
N THR A 43 -38.74 17.86 18.18
CA THR A 43 -39.53 19.06 18.09
C THR A 43 -38.64 20.23 18.50
N ALA A 44 -38.63 21.29 17.71
CA ALA A 44 -37.85 22.50 17.96
C ALA A 44 -38.78 23.68 18.12
N ASP A 45 -38.77 24.30 19.30
CA ASP A 45 -39.54 25.50 19.60
C ASP A 45 -38.62 26.72 19.70
N THR A 46 -38.99 27.79 18.96
CA THR A 46 -38.26 29.05 19.04
C THR A 46 -38.78 29.89 20.23
N VAL A 47 -37.89 30.23 21.13
CA VAL A 47 -38.21 31.09 22.27
C VAL A 47 -38.37 32.54 21.77
N ARG A 48 -39.54 33.14 21.92
CA ARG A 48 -39.83 34.51 21.48
C ARG A 48 -38.82 35.52 22.05
N ASN A 49 -38.36 36.41 21.18
CA ASN A 49 -37.38 37.48 21.49
C ASN A 49 -35.97 36.98 21.94
N THR A 50 -35.62 35.75 21.65
CA THR A 50 -34.27 35.21 21.88
C THR A 50 -33.77 34.52 20.61
N TYR A 51 -32.42 34.32 20.51
CA TYR A 51 -31.81 33.48 19.47
C TYR A 51 -31.64 32.04 19.97
N GLN A 52 -32.54 31.59 20.87
CA GLN A 52 -32.50 30.25 21.45
C GLN A 52 -33.60 29.38 20.87
N VAL A 53 -33.29 28.09 20.76
CA VAL A 53 -34.21 27.04 20.31
C VAL A 53 -34.23 25.94 21.36
N ASP A 54 -35.40 25.62 21.89
CA ASP A 54 -35.58 24.47 22.77
C ASP A 54 -35.85 23.23 21.91
N VAL A 55 -35.02 22.20 22.07
CA VAL A 55 -35.12 20.96 21.30
C VAL A 55 -35.56 19.83 22.21
N THR A 56 -36.72 19.24 21.91
CA THR A 56 -37.25 18.07 22.61
C THR A 56 -37.06 16.81 21.75
N MET A 57 -36.43 15.79 22.30
CA MET A 57 -36.28 14.50 21.64
C MET A 57 -37.45 13.58 22.00
N HIS A 58 -38.09 13.02 21.01
CA HIS A 58 -39.18 12.04 21.14
C HIS A 58 -38.72 10.67 20.69
N LEU A 59 -39.04 9.65 21.48
CA LEU A 59 -38.79 8.24 21.16
C LEU A 59 -40.16 7.57 20.90
N ALA A 60 -40.38 7.15 19.66
CA ALA A 60 -41.59 6.41 19.30
C ALA A 60 -41.52 4.95 19.76
N PRO A 61 -42.62 4.36 20.26
CA PRO A 61 -42.70 2.95 20.62
C PRO A 61 -42.58 2.05 19.38
N PHE A 62 -42.18 0.81 19.60
CA PHE A 62 -42.10 -0.20 18.53
C PHE A 62 -43.52 -0.60 18.10
N ARG A 63 -43.77 -0.66 16.78
CA ARG A 63 -44.97 -1.27 16.16
C ARG A 63 -44.52 -2.14 15.00
N GLN A 64 -45.04 -3.36 14.89
CA GLN A 64 -44.72 -4.28 13.79
C GLN A 64 -45.51 -3.89 12.52
N HIS A 65 -46.78 -3.50 12.69
CA HIS A 65 -47.64 -2.93 11.68
C HIS A 65 -48.31 -1.65 12.26
N ASN A 66 -48.80 -0.75 11.40
CA ASN A 66 -49.36 0.50 11.85
C ASN A 66 -50.58 0.35 12.79
N ASP A 67 -51.33 -0.76 12.64
CA ASP A 67 -52.52 -1.06 13.43
C ASP A 67 -52.23 -1.80 14.73
N ASP A 68 -50.94 -2.22 14.98
CA ASP A 68 -50.59 -2.95 16.19
C ASP A 68 -50.53 -2.02 17.40
N SER A 69 -50.84 -2.58 18.58
CA SER A 69 -50.65 -1.90 19.85
C SER A 69 -49.17 -1.53 20.07
N PRO A 70 -48.89 -0.31 20.57
CA PRO A 70 -47.50 0.10 20.82
C PRO A 70 -46.84 -0.79 21.86
N GLN A 71 -45.64 -1.25 21.57
CA GLN A 71 -44.82 -2.09 22.44
C GLN A 71 -43.49 -1.39 22.79
N ASN A 72 -42.89 -1.79 23.90
CA ASN A 72 -41.54 -1.33 24.24
C ASN A 72 -40.51 -1.95 23.33
N HIS A 73 -39.45 -1.20 22.99
CA HIS A 73 -38.29 -1.76 22.35
C HIS A 73 -37.65 -2.81 23.26
N ARG A 74 -37.39 -4.00 22.72
CA ARG A 74 -36.81 -5.12 23.49
C ARG A 74 -35.43 -5.51 22.97
N GLN A 75 -34.64 -6.08 23.86
CA GLN A 75 -33.34 -6.65 23.53
C GLN A 75 -33.51 -8.07 22.99
N TYR A 76 -32.65 -8.42 22.03
CA TYR A 76 -32.61 -9.72 21.40
C TYR A 76 -31.29 -10.43 21.71
N TYR A 77 -31.39 -11.73 21.96
CA TYR A 77 -30.25 -12.63 22.17
C TYR A 77 -30.05 -13.52 20.95
N ILE A 78 -28.81 -13.86 20.63
CA ILE A 78 -28.50 -14.83 19.57
C ILE A 78 -28.81 -16.25 20.11
N ASN A 79 -29.75 -16.95 19.48
CA ASN A 79 -30.08 -18.33 19.84
C ASN A 79 -29.12 -19.32 19.18
N LYS A 80 -29.10 -19.36 17.84
CA LYS A 80 -28.27 -20.26 17.04
C LYS A 80 -27.68 -19.52 15.86
N VAL A 81 -26.52 -20.00 15.39
CA VAL A 81 -25.92 -19.53 14.14
C VAL A 81 -25.76 -20.70 13.20
N ASN A 82 -26.37 -20.59 12.02
CA ASN A 82 -26.39 -21.62 10.99
C ASN A 82 -25.59 -21.11 9.78
N PHE A 83 -24.80 -21.98 9.15
CA PHE A 83 -24.11 -21.66 7.90
C PHE A 83 -24.80 -22.36 6.74
N ILE A 84 -24.96 -21.63 5.62
CA ILE A 84 -25.41 -22.17 4.33
C ILE A 84 -24.34 -21.82 3.31
N THR A 85 -23.61 -22.82 2.79
CA THR A 85 -22.40 -22.58 2.00
C THR A 85 -22.63 -22.57 0.49
N ASP A 86 -23.81 -22.94 0.02
CA ASP A 86 -24.17 -22.99 -1.41
C ASP A 86 -25.34 -22.05 -1.73
N TYR A 87 -25.34 -20.86 -1.14
CA TYR A 87 -26.37 -19.84 -1.40
C TYR A 87 -26.13 -19.12 -2.71
N ASN A 88 -27.17 -19.07 -3.57
CA ASN A 88 -27.17 -18.26 -4.76
C ASN A 88 -28.15 -17.10 -4.62
N VAL A 89 -27.64 -15.88 -4.62
CA VAL A 89 -28.44 -14.63 -4.45
C VAL A 89 -29.48 -14.48 -5.54
N LEU A 90 -29.22 -14.98 -6.76
CA LEU A 90 -30.10 -14.82 -7.91
C LEU A 90 -31.25 -15.83 -7.93
N GLU A 91 -31.11 -16.96 -7.27
CA GLU A 91 -32.06 -18.07 -7.33
C GLU A 91 -32.96 -18.16 -6.08
N SER A 92 -32.58 -17.50 -5.00
CA SER A 92 -33.20 -17.73 -3.67
C SER A 92 -33.74 -16.43 -3.07
N SER A 93 -35.00 -16.09 -3.36
CA SER A 93 -35.71 -15.01 -2.66
C SER A 93 -36.15 -15.42 -1.23
N ALA A 94 -36.37 -16.70 -0.98
CA ALA A 94 -36.77 -17.24 0.33
C ALA A 94 -35.80 -18.35 0.78
N LEU A 95 -35.68 -18.56 2.11
CA LEU A 95 -34.88 -19.66 2.69
C LEU A 95 -35.37 -21.06 2.27
N SER A 96 -36.68 -21.19 2.03
CA SER A 96 -37.32 -22.42 1.58
C SER A 96 -36.96 -22.84 0.16
N SER A 97 -36.40 -21.94 -0.64
CA SER A 97 -35.96 -22.23 -2.02
C SER A 97 -34.50 -22.65 -2.14
N ILE A 98 -33.79 -22.75 -0.99
CA ILE A 98 -32.39 -23.19 -0.97
C ILE A 98 -32.34 -24.72 -0.94
N GLU A 99 -31.73 -25.30 -1.97
CA GLU A 99 -31.50 -26.75 -2.03
C GLU A 99 -30.38 -27.15 -1.05
N ILE A 100 -30.72 -27.89 -0.02
CA ILE A 100 -29.80 -28.43 0.98
C ILE A 100 -29.92 -29.96 0.95
N ASN A 101 -28.82 -30.65 0.63
CA ASN A 101 -28.80 -32.10 0.53
C ASN A 101 -28.11 -32.76 1.74
N ASP A 102 -27.21 -32.02 2.41
CA ASP A 102 -26.40 -32.58 3.48
C ASP A 102 -26.01 -31.50 4.53
N SER A 103 -25.60 -31.93 5.70
CA SER A 103 -25.17 -31.04 6.79
C SER A 103 -24.08 -31.68 7.65
N VAL A 104 -23.23 -30.83 8.22
CA VAL A 104 -22.21 -31.22 9.19
C VAL A 104 -22.26 -30.30 10.41
N HIS A 105 -22.08 -30.88 11.60
CA HIS A 105 -22.00 -30.12 12.84
C HIS A 105 -20.53 -29.95 13.24
N TYR A 106 -20.11 -28.72 13.45
CA TYR A 106 -18.75 -28.41 13.90
C TYR A 106 -18.76 -27.39 15.05
N LYS A 107 -18.28 -27.80 16.23
CA LYS A 107 -18.24 -26.94 17.45
C LYS A 107 -19.60 -26.31 17.80
N GLY A 108 -20.72 -27.09 17.64
CA GLY A 108 -22.06 -26.61 17.93
C GLY A 108 -22.71 -25.77 16.82
N PHE A 109 -22.02 -25.54 15.69
CA PHE A 109 -22.57 -24.83 14.55
C PHE A 109 -22.99 -25.79 13.45
N PRO A 110 -24.27 -25.81 13.05
CA PRO A 110 -24.72 -26.55 11.87
C PRO A 110 -24.28 -25.84 10.59
N ILE A 111 -23.77 -26.61 9.64
CA ILE A 111 -23.28 -26.14 8.34
C ILE A 111 -24.02 -26.96 7.28
N TYR A 112 -24.83 -26.28 6.48
CA TYR A 112 -25.65 -26.86 5.42
C TYR A 112 -25.01 -26.63 4.06
N TYR A 113 -25.00 -27.63 3.19
CA TYR A 113 -24.42 -27.56 1.85
C TYR A 113 -25.18 -28.46 0.85
N LYS A 114 -25.02 -28.19 -0.46
CA LYS A 114 -25.70 -28.94 -1.53
C LYS A 114 -24.93 -30.20 -1.92
N ASP A 115 -23.67 -30.07 -2.34
CA ASP A 115 -22.89 -31.18 -2.90
C ASP A 115 -21.71 -31.57 -2.03
N LYS A 116 -20.69 -30.67 -1.98
CA LYS A 116 -19.45 -30.86 -1.22
C LYS A 116 -19.10 -29.61 -0.45
N LEU A 117 -18.67 -29.81 0.79
CA LEU A 117 -18.22 -28.71 1.62
C LEU A 117 -17.03 -27.97 0.97
N TYR A 118 -17.26 -26.71 0.65
CA TYR A 118 -16.38 -25.85 -0.11
C TYR A 118 -15.24 -25.29 0.72
N LEU A 119 -15.52 -24.91 1.96
CA LEU A 119 -14.56 -24.42 2.94
C LEU A 119 -14.51 -25.38 4.14
N ARG A 120 -13.33 -25.52 4.73
CA ARG A 120 -13.19 -26.27 5.98
C ARG A 120 -14.06 -25.65 7.08
N PRO A 121 -14.78 -26.43 7.91
CA PRO A 121 -15.62 -25.92 9.00
C PRO A 121 -14.90 -24.95 9.94
N LYS A 122 -13.62 -25.21 10.21
CA LYS A 122 -12.76 -24.32 11.01
C LYS A 122 -12.62 -22.91 10.42
N VAL A 123 -12.67 -22.77 9.10
CA VAL A 123 -12.59 -21.45 8.43
C VAL A 123 -13.85 -20.65 8.69
N LEU A 124 -15.03 -21.29 8.61
CA LEU A 124 -16.32 -20.68 8.86
C LEU A 124 -16.40 -20.16 10.30
N THR A 125 -16.12 -21.03 11.28
CA THR A 125 -16.21 -20.68 12.70
C THR A 125 -15.16 -19.66 13.15
N ASN A 126 -13.95 -19.65 12.56
CA ASN A 126 -12.91 -18.69 12.90
C ASN A 126 -13.20 -17.27 12.37
N ASN A 127 -14.00 -17.14 11.31
CA ASN A 127 -14.39 -15.85 10.73
C ASN A 127 -15.72 -15.32 11.28
N LEU A 128 -16.41 -16.09 12.11
CA LEU A 128 -17.62 -15.68 12.79
C LEU A 128 -17.28 -14.83 14.02
N SER A 129 -17.93 -13.68 14.15
CA SER A 129 -17.85 -12.83 15.36
C SER A 129 -19.15 -12.88 16.17
N ILE A 130 -20.25 -13.34 15.58
CA ILE A 130 -21.55 -13.52 16.24
C ILE A 130 -21.44 -14.74 17.18
N VAL A 131 -21.76 -14.56 18.46
CA VAL A 131 -21.64 -15.60 19.48
C VAL A 131 -23.03 -16.06 19.92
N PRO A 132 -23.37 -17.35 19.83
CA PRO A 132 -24.62 -17.88 20.40
C PRO A 132 -24.69 -17.60 21.91
N GLY A 133 -25.87 -17.26 22.41
CA GLY A 133 -26.12 -16.93 23.81
C GLY A 133 -25.82 -15.47 24.18
N SER A 134 -25.12 -14.70 23.37
CA SER A 134 -24.85 -13.28 23.62
C SER A 134 -26.00 -12.38 23.16
N LEU A 135 -26.02 -11.15 23.64
CA LEU A 135 -26.86 -10.08 23.08
C LEU A 135 -26.52 -9.84 21.62
N TYR A 136 -27.51 -9.50 20.81
CA TYR A 136 -27.29 -9.00 19.46
C TYR A 136 -26.39 -7.77 19.51
N ASN A 137 -25.42 -7.73 18.62
CA ASN A 137 -24.46 -6.64 18.55
C ASN A 137 -24.11 -6.35 17.08
N GLU A 138 -24.56 -5.19 16.57
CA GLU A 138 -24.34 -4.81 15.17
C GLU A 138 -22.85 -4.80 14.76
N PRO A 139 -21.91 -4.26 15.55
CA PRO A 139 -20.48 -4.39 15.29
C PRO A 139 -19.98 -5.82 15.08
N ASP A 140 -20.55 -6.84 15.72
CA ASP A 140 -20.17 -8.23 15.52
C ASP A 140 -20.68 -8.78 14.19
N VAL A 141 -21.86 -8.34 13.77
CA VAL A 141 -22.42 -8.62 12.45
C VAL A 141 -21.52 -7.99 11.37
N GLN A 142 -21.19 -6.72 11.50
CA GLN A 142 -20.31 -6.02 10.56
C GLN A 142 -18.91 -6.63 10.51
N ARG A 143 -18.37 -7.04 11.67
CA ARG A 143 -17.11 -7.80 11.72
C ARG A 143 -17.21 -9.12 10.99
N THR A 144 -18.33 -9.83 11.12
CA THR A 144 -18.56 -11.08 10.42
C THR A 144 -18.60 -10.86 8.90
N TYR A 145 -19.33 -9.86 8.41
CA TYR A 145 -19.29 -9.47 7.00
C TYR A 145 -17.89 -9.15 6.52
N SER A 146 -17.16 -8.31 7.25
CA SER A 146 -15.78 -7.94 6.92
C SER A 146 -14.82 -9.14 6.88
N ASN A 147 -15.02 -10.12 7.78
CA ASN A 147 -14.19 -11.32 7.85
C ASN A 147 -14.39 -12.22 6.65
N PHE A 148 -15.65 -12.52 6.32
CA PHE A 148 -15.98 -13.33 5.16
C PHE A 148 -15.67 -12.62 3.85
N GLY A 149 -15.86 -11.30 3.77
CA GLY A 149 -15.51 -10.49 2.60
C GLY A 149 -14.01 -10.48 2.24
N ARG A 150 -13.12 -10.86 3.18
CA ARG A 150 -11.68 -11.03 2.93
C ARG A 150 -11.33 -12.38 2.31
N LEU A 151 -12.26 -13.34 2.32
CA LEU A 151 -12.03 -14.68 1.80
C LEU A 151 -12.26 -14.69 0.28
N GLN A 152 -11.20 -14.81 -0.50
CA GLN A 152 -11.24 -14.82 -1.96
C GLN A 152 -12.08 -15.95 -2.55
N ALA A 153 -12.27 -17.02 -1.77
CA ALA A 153 -13.13 -18.15 -2.11
C ALA A 153 -14.62 -17.79 -2.12
N LEU A 154 -15.01 -16.67 -1.53
CA LEU A 154 -16.40 -16.23 -1.42
C LEU A 154 -16.63 -14.98 -2.30
N LYS A 155 -17.78 -14.96 -2.98
CA LYS A 155 -18.22 -13.83 -3.79
C LYS A 155 -19.12 -12.89 -3.00
N TYR A 156 -20.07 -13.47 -2.26
CA TYR A 156 -21.03 -12.72 -1.44
C TYR A 156 -21.26 -13.43 -0.11
N THR A 157 -21.53 -12.61 0.90
CA THR A 157 -21.97 -13.06 2.23
C THR A 157 -23.26 -12.32 2.54
N ASN A 158 -24.28 -13.05 2.98
CA ASN A 158 -25.55 -12.49 3.45
C ASN A 158 -25.84 -13.06 4.83
N ILE A 159 -26.23 -12.21 5.78
CA ILE A 159 -26.58 -12.64 7.14
C ILE A 159 -28.03 -12.22 7.37
N ARG A 160 -28.90 -13.21 7.59
CA ARG A 160 -30.31 -12.97 7.92
C ARG A 160 -30.60 -13.46 9.32
N PHE A 161 -31.46 -12.73 10.01
CA PHE A 161 -31.91 -13.07 11.35
C PHE A 161 -33.40 -13.38 11.30
N PHE A 162 -33.78 -14.50 11.94
CA PHE A 162 -35.17 -14.88 12.13
C PHE A 162 -35.48 -14.92 13.61
N GLU A 163 -36.57 -14.25 13.95
CA GLU A 163 -37.02 -14.23 15.34
C GLU A 163 -37.56 -15.56 15.77
N THR A 164 -37.25 -15.93 16.99
CA THR A 164 -37.83 -17.07 17.69
C THR A 164 -38.05 -16.65 19.13
N GLN A 165 -39.14 -17.16 19.72
CA GLN A 165 -39.42 -16.92 21.12
C GLN A 165 -39.08 -18.20 21.90
N VAL A 166 -38.25 -18.05 22.93
CA VAL A 166 -37.90 -19.15 23.83
C VAL A 166 -38.21 -18.68 25.26
N GLY A 167 -39.35 -19.12 25.77
CA GLY A 167 -39.91 -18.58 27.01
C GLY A 167 -40.28 -17.08 26.80
N ASP A 168 -39.94 -16.27 27.76
CA ASP A 168 -40.20 -14.79 27.73
C ASP A 168 -39.11 -14.00 27.01
N THR A 169 -38.06 -14.64 26.46
CA THR A 169 -36.90 -13.97 25.88
C THR A 169 -37.00 -13.94 24.36
N ALA A 170 -36.88 -12.76 23.76
CA ALA A 170 -36.78 -12.58 22.32
C ALA A 170 -35.39 -13.05 21.83
N LYS A 171 -35.34 -14.02 20.93
CA LYS A 171 -34.11 -14.60 20.41
C LYS A 171 -34.05 -14.52 18.89
N LEU A 172 -32.84 -14.54 18.35
CA LEU A 172 -32.56 -14.51 16.92
C LEU A 172 -31.80 -15.76 16.48
N ASN A 173 -32.29 -16.44 15.47
CA ASN A 173 -31.55 -17.45 14.73
C ASN A 173 -30.84 -16.74 13.56
N ALA A 174 -29.51 -16.73 13.57
CA ALA A 174 -28.71 -16.17 12.51
C ALA A 174 -28.41 -17.21 11.43
N TYR A 175 -28.57 -16.83 10.17
CA TYR A 175 -28.22 -17.63 9.01
C TYR A 175 -27.15 -16.89 8.20
N VAL A 176 -25.93 -17.43 8.22
CA VAL A 176 -24.79 -16.91 7.46
C VAL A 176 -24.75 -17.65 6.12
N MET A 177 -25.23 -16.97 5.09
CA MET A 177 -25.37 -17.52 3.75
C MET A 177 -24.20 -17.06 2.89
N LEU A 178 -23.48 -18.02 2.30
CA LEU A 178 -22.22 -17.79 1.60
C LEU A 178 -22.35 -18.22 0.14
N THR A 179 -22.02 -17.30 -0.77
CA THR A 179 -21.95 -17.59 -2.21
C THR A 179 -20.50 -17.81 -2.60
N LYS A 180 -20.22 -18.96 -3.18
CA LYS A 180 -18.87 -19.31 -3.64
C LYS A 180 -18.43 -18.46 -4.83
N SER A 181 -17.14 -18.12 -4.87
CA SER A 181 -16.48 -17.50 -6.02
C SER A 181 -16.06 -18.58 -7.03
N LYS A 182 -15.77 -18.19 -8.27
CA LYS A 182 -15.09 -19.08 -9.22
C LYS A 182 -13.74 -19.49 -8.65
N TYR A 183 -13.44 -20.79 -8.65
CA TYR A 183 -12.19 -21.35 -8.12
C TYR A 183 -10.96 -20.80 -8.82
N GLN A 184 -11.04 -20.75 -10.11
CA GLN A 184 -9.91 -20.46 -10.99
C GLN A 184 -10.24 -19.28 -11.90
N SER A 185 -9.23 -18.51 -12.21
CA SER A 185 -9.27 -17.47 -13.24
C SER A 185 -7.94 -17.41 -13.96
N VAL A 186 -8.00 -17.11 -15.24
CA VAL A 186 -6.86 -16.74 -16.06
C VAL A 186 -7.06 -15.30 -16.48
N SER A 187 -6.04 -14.49 -16.40
CA SER A 187 -6.04 -13.11 -16.90
C SER A 187 -4.84 -12.87 -17.81
N PHE A 188 -5.08 -12.05 -18.82
CA PHE A 188 -4.08 -11.56 -19.77
C PHE A 188 -3.97 -10.05 -19.58
N GLU A 189 -2.74 -9.55 -19.46
CA GLU A 189 -2.45 -8.13 -19.33
C GLU A 189 -1.50 -7.72 -20.45
N LEU A 190 -1.77 -6.58 -21.08
CA LEU A 190 -0.88 -5.92 -22.03
C LEU A 190 -0.51 -4.56 -21.47
N GLU A 191 0.77 -4.24 -21.47
CA GLU A 191 1.33 -3.01 -20.91
C GLU A 191 2.18 -2.32 -21.99
N GLY A 192 2.03 -1.02 -22.13
CA GLY A 192 3.04 -0.18 -22.79
C GLY A 192 4.06 0.27 -21.74
N THR A 193 5.34 0.14 -22.01
CA THR A 193 6.41 0.56 -21.11
C THR A 193 7.18 1.74 -21.69
N ASN A 194 7.72 2.58 -20.80
CA ASN A 194 8.64 3.64 -21.15
C ASN A 194 9.68 3.78 -20.03
N SER A 195 10.91 3.36 -20.33
CA SER A 195 12.01 3.40 -19.39
C SER A 195 13.03 4.45 -19.82
N ALA A 196 12.96 5.62 -19.17
CA ALA A 196 13.88 6.75 -19.43
C ALA A 196 13.89 7.27 -20.89
N GLY A 197 12.80 7.08 -21.63
CA GLY A 197 12.68 7.48 -23.04
C GLY A 197 12.60 6.30 -24.01
N ASP A 198 13.02 5.12 -23.60
CA ASP A 198 12.92 3.90 -24.38
C ASP A 198 11.50 3.35 -24.32
N LEU A 199 10.90 3.18 -25.49
CA LEU A 199 9.53 2.69 -25.63
C LEU A 199 9.52 1.17 -25.75
N GLY A 200 8.57 0.53 -25.08
CA GLY A 200 8.44 -0.90 -25.10
C GLY A 200 7.02 -1.39 -24.86
N ALA A 201 6.89 -2.70 -24.86
CA ALA A 201 5.67 -3.40 -24.56
C ALA A 201 5.95 -4.62 -23.68
N ALA A 202 5.00 -4.94 -22.79
CA ALA A 202 5.03 -6.15 -22.01
C ALA A 202 3.68 -6.88 -22.09
N ALA A 203 3.74 -8.19 -21.98
CA ALA A 203 2.58 -9.05 -21.89
C ALA A 203 2.72 -9.98 -20.70
N SER A 204 1.63 -10.22 -19.99
CA SER A 204 1.62 -11.20 -18.91
C SER A 204 0.38 -12.08 -18.93
N VAL A 205 0.56 -13.31 -18.47
CA VAL A 205 -0.49 -14.29 -18.24
C VAL A 205 -0.45 -14.70 -16.80
N SER A 206 -1.57 -14.60 -16.10
CA SER A 206 -1.67 -15.08 -14.72
C SER A 206 -2.80 -16.10 -14.56
N PHE A 207 -2.47 -17.18 -13.85
CA PHE A 207 -3.42 -18.17 -13.36
C PHE A 207 -3.59 -18.01 -11.86
N GLN A 208 -4.82 -18.00 -11.40
CA GLN A 208 -5.14 -17.87 -9.97
C GLN A 208 -6.12 -18.97 -9.55
N ASN A 209 -5.80 -19.66 -8.43
CA ASN A 209 -6.71 -20.52 -7.70
C ASN A 209 -7.03 -19.90 -6.33
N ARG A 210 -8.31 -19.71 -6.00
CA ARG A 210 -8.76 -18.96 -4.80
C ARG A 210 -9.11 -19.83 -3.60
N ASN A 211 -8.91 -21.13 -3.69
CA ASN A 211 -9.28 -22.04 -2.59
C ASN A 211 -8.48 -23.34 -2.62
N MET A 212 -7.17 -23.25 -2.72
CA MET A 212 -6.26 -24.36 -2.99
C MET A 212 -6.39 -25.50 -1.96
N PHE A 213 -6.51 -25.16 -0.68
CA PHE A 213 -6.60 -26.14 0.42
C PHE A 213 -7.94 -26.05 1.19
N LYS A 214 -9.01 -25.58 0.57
CA LYS A 214 -10.32 -25.35 1.21
C LYS A 214 -10.28 -24.42 2.43
N GLY A 215 -9.31 -23.50 2.48
CA GLY A 215 -9.16 -22.50 3.53
C GLY A 215 -9.19 -21.07 2.99
N SER A 216 -9.62 -20.91 1.71
CA SER A 216 -9.54 -19.67 0.95
C SER A 216 -8.09 -19.19 0.74
N GLU A 217 -7.16 -20.11 0.69
CA GLU A 217 -5.80 -19.84 0.28
C GLU A 217 -5.78 -19.50 -1.23
N THR A 218 -5.11 -18.43 -1.59
CA THR A 218 -4.97 -17.99 -3.00
C THR A 218 -3.59 -18.38 -3.50
N PHE A 219 -3.54 -19.20 -4.51
CA PHE A 219 -2.34 -19.51 -5.26
C PHE A 219 -2.38 -18.81 -6.61
N MET A 220 -1.30 -18.13 -6.99
CA MET A 220 -1.17 -17.42 -8.25
C MET A 220 0.17 -17.78 -8.90
N ILE A 221 0.13 -18.00 -10.21
CA ILE A 221 1.32 -18.04 -11.06
C ILE A 221 1.15 -16.96 -12.12
N LYS A 222 2.19 -16.14 -12.30
CA LYS A 222 2.27 -15.09 -13.34
C LYS A 222 3.53 -15.33 -14.18
N LEU A 223 3.35 -15.32 -15.50
CA LEU A 223 4.42 -15.28 -16.46
C LEU A 223 4.39 -13.95 -17.19
N ARG A 224 5.54 -13.30 -17.34
CA ARG A 224 5.68 -11.99 -17.97
C ARG A 224 6.81 -12.01 -18.98
N GLY A 225 6.58 -11.40 -20.14
CA GLY A 225 7.60 -11.05 -21.11
C GLY A 225 7.53 -9.54 -21.40
N ALA A 226 8.68 -8.88 -21.52
CA ALA A 226 8.78 -7.48 -21.90
C ALA A 226 9.89 -7.29 -22.93
N TYR A 227 9.69 -6.30 -23.80
CA TYR A 227 10.65 -5.85 -24.78
C TYR A 227 10.63 -4.33 -24.83
N GLU A 228 11.82 -3.70 -24.85
CA GLU A 228 11.99 -2.26 -25.00
C GLU A 228 13.07 -1.98 -26.03
N ALA A 229 12.79 -1.10 -26.97
CA ALA A 229 13.75 -0.63 -27.96
C ALA A 229 14.67 0.42 -27.29
N VAL A 230 15.94 0.10 -27.13
CA VAL A 230 16.92 0.97 -26.49
C VAL A 230 17.45 1.96 -27.53
N SER A 231 17.31 3.27 -27.26
CA SER A 231 17.73 4.33 -28.15
C SER A 231 19.11 4.88 -27.76
N GLY A 232 19.90 5.33 -28.75
CA GLY A 232 21.15 6.05 -28.53
C GLY A 232 22.38 5.18 -28.18
N LEU A 233 22.33 3.88 -28.42
CA LEU A 233 23.48 2.99 -28.25
C LEU A 233 24.58 3.30 -29.27
N GLN A 234 25.82 3.41 -28.80
CA GLN A 234 26.99 3.35 -29.65
C GLN A 234 27.26 1.89 -30.05
N GLY A 235 27.68 1.61 -31.29
CA GLY A 235 27.93 0.24 -31.75
C GLY A 235 28.99 -0.49 -30.93
N GLY A 236 28.89 -1.83 -30.89
CA GLY A 236 29.84 -2.69 -30.17
C GLY A 236 29.24 -3.54 -29.04
N TYR A 237 27.98 -3.32 -28.71
CA TYR A 237 27.27 -4.13 -27.71
C TYR A 237 26.75 -5.45 -28.29
N ASN A 238 26.67 -6.48 -27.43
CA ASN A 238 26.23 -7.84 -27.82
C ASN A 238 24.72 -7.90 -28.18
N HIS A 239 23.91 -7.01 -27.60
CA HIS A 239 22.48 -6.88 -27.81
C HIS A 239 22.14 -5.41 -28.07
N GLU A 240 21.11 -5.15 -28.86
CA GLU A 240 20.68 -3.78 -29.18
C GLU A 240 19.50 -3.33 -28.33
N ASP A 241 18.73 -4.28 -27.76
CA ASP A 241 17.47 -4.03 -27.10
C ASP A 241 17.43 -4.64 -25.68
N TYR A 242 16.42 -4.23 -24.92
CA TYR A 242 16.09 -4.81 -23.63
C TYR A 242 15.03 -5.89 -23.77
N THR A 243 15.30 -7.06 -23.22
CA THR A 243 14.33 -8.16 -23.11
C THR A 243 14.25 -8.65 -21.67
N GLU A 244 13.05 -8.91 -21.20
CA GLU A 244 12.79 -9.45 -19.86
C GLU A 244 11.85 -10.65 -19.92
N LEU A 245 12.20 -11.71 -19.20
CA LEU A 245 11.35 -12.88 -18.97
C LEU A 245 11.21 -13.09 -17.47
N GLY A 246 9.98 -13.07 -16.99
CA GLY A 246 9.66 -13.20 -15.57
C GLY A 246 8.69 -14.34 -15.28
N ALA A 247 8.91 -15.04 -14.18
CA ALA A 247 7.98 -16.02 -13.62
C ALA A 247 7.82 -15.74 -12.12
N GLU A 248 6.58 -15.69 -11.66
CA GLU A 248 6.25 -15.46 -10.25
C GLU A 248 5.24 -16.50 -9.79
N ALA A 249 5.43 -17.06 -8.61
CA ALA A 249 4.44 -17.89 -7.94
C ALA A 249 4.24 -17.41 -6.51
N THR A 250 2.99 -17.14 -6.13
CA THR A 250 2.63 -16.68 -4.79
C THR A 250 1.52 -17.52 -4.18
N ILE A 251 1.61 -17.73 -2.87
CA ILE A 251 0.54 -18.33 -2.09
C ILE A 251 0.21 -17.45 -0.90
N ASN A 252 -1.07 -17.05 -0.81
CA ASN A 252 -1.61 -16.21 0.25
C ASN A 252 -2.54 -17.00 1.15
N PHE A 253 -2.26 -17.03 2.43
CA PHE A 253 -3.12 -17.59 3.47
C PHE A 253 -3.88 -16.45 4.16
N PRO A 254 -5.24 -16.46 4.18
CA PRO A 254 -6.03 -15.43 4.86
C PRO A 254 -6.02 -15.61 6.39
N ARG A 255 -4.89 -15.97 6.94
CA ARG A 255 -4.64 -16.21 8.36
C ARG A 255 -3.18 -16.01 8.73
N PHE A 256 -2.94 -15.70 10.00
CA PHE A 256 -1.60 -15.56 10.54
C PHE A 256 -0.96 -16.92 10.83
N LEU A 257 0.00 -17.35 10.04
CA LEU A 257 0.69 -18.64 10.17
C LEU A 257 1.96 -18.54 11.04
N PHE A 258 1.91 -17.87 12.18
CA PHE A 258 3.03 -17.83 13.11
C PHE A 258 2.74 -18.77 14.31
N PRO A 259 3.60 -19.79 14.57
CA PRO A 259 3.27 -20.87 15.52
C PRO A 259 3.23 -20.40 16.98
N PHE A 260 4.03 -19.41 17.37
CA PHE A 260 4.25 -18.98 18.76
C PHE A 260 3.25 -17.95 19.30
N LEU A 261 2.20 -17.58 18.53
CA LEU A 261 1.21 -16.60 18.97
C LEU A 261 -0.08 -17.25 19.44
N SER A 262 -0.69 -16.66 20.48
CA SER A 262 -1.99 -17.10 20.99
C SER A 262 -3.11 -16.96 19.95
N ASN A 263 -4.14 -17.78 20.06
CA ASN A 263 -5.29 -17.70 19.15
C ASN A 263 -6.04 -16.37 19.25
N ASP A 264 -6.09 -15.77 20.43
CA ASP A 264 -6.76 -14.48 20.65
C ASP A 264 -6.03 -13.34 19.98
N PHE A 265 -4.70 -13.33 20.04
CA PHE A 265 -3.86 -12.37 19.32
C PHE A 265 -4.02 -12.50 17.80
N ARG A 266 -4.04 -13.74 17.26
CA ARG A 266 -4.27 -13.99 15.83
C ARG A 266 -5.64 -13.50 15.37
N ARG A 267 -6.68 -13.68 16.20
CA ARG A 267 -8.03 -13.18 15.92
C ARG A 267 -8.12 -11.66 15.95
N LYS A 268 -7.34 -11.00 16.82
CA LYS A 268 -7.33 -9.54 16.96
C LYS A 268 -6.64 -8.86 15.79
N ILE A 269 -5.46 -9.33 15.39
CA ILE A 269 -4.64 -8.73 14.32
C ILE A 269 -5.13 -9.14 12.93
N ARG A 270 -5.55 -10.40 12.73
CA ARG A 270 -6.06 -10.95 11.46
C ARG A 270 -5.11 -10.72 10.29
N ALA A 271 -3.83 -10.96 10.52
CA ALA A 271 -2.83 -10.88 9.48
C ALA A 271 -3.03 -11.98 8.43
N THR A 272 -2.70 -11.66 7.20
CA THR A 272 -2.51 -12.62 6.12
C THR A 272 -1.03 -13.02 6.06
N THR A 273 -0.77 -14.25 5.66
CA THR A 273 0.60 -14.75 5.42
C THR A 273 0.79 -14.96 3.93
N GLU A 274 1.87 -14.46 3.39
CA GLU A 274 2.24 -14.57 1.98
C GLU A 274 3.60 -15.25 1.86
N PHE A 275 3.68 -16.24 0.99
CA PHE A 275 4.93 -16.80 0.48
C PHE A 275 4.97 -16.56 -1.02
N GLY A 276 6.12 -16.10 -1.50
CA GLY A 276 6.33 -15.85 -2.92
C GLY A 276 7.69 -16.35 -3.36
N VAL A 277 7.78 -16.76 -4.60
CA VAL A 277 9.03 -17.00 -5.32
C VAL A 277 8.93 -16.31 -6.67
N GLN A 278 10.03 -15.71 -7.08
CA GLN A 278 10.10 -14.98 -8.35
C GLN A 278 11.44 -15.28 -9.02
N TYR A 279 11.39 -15.42 -10.32
CA TYR A 279 12.54 -15.51 -11.20
C TYR A 279 12.38 -14.47 -12.30
N ASN A 280 13.42 -13.69 -12.56
CA ASN A 280 13.45 -12.67 -13.58
C ASN A 280 14.78 -12.73 -14.32
N TYR A 281 14.72 -12.90 -15.62
CA TYR A 281 15.89 -12.88 -16.50
C TYR A 281 15.80 -11.66 -17.40
N GLN A 282 16.81 -10.80 -17.30
CA GLN A 282 16.90 -9.54 -18.05
C GLN A 282 18.12 -9.61 -18.96
N ILE A 283 17.92 -9.25 -20.20
CA ILE A 283 18.97 -9.08 -21.22
C ILE A 283 19.00 -7.61 -21.60
N ARG A 284 20.14 -6.96 -21.42
CA ARG A 284 20.41 -5.59 -21.84
C ARG A 284 21.64 -5.55 -22.74
N PRO A 285 21.83 -4.45 -23.49
CA PRO A 285 23.05 -4.30 -24.27
C PRO A 285 24.32 -4.49 -23.45
N GLU A 286 24.35 -3.94 -22.24
CA GLU A 286 25.51 -3.92 -21.36
C GLU A 286 25.74 -5.24 -20.62
N PHE A 287 24.67 -5.95 -20.26
CA PHE A 287 24.73 -7.15 -19.42
C PHE A 287 23.48 -8.02 -19.52
N SER A 288 23.63 -9.28 -19.10
CA SER A 288 22.49 -10.12 -18.75
C SER A 288 22.46 -10.31 -17.23
N ARG A 289 21.25 -10.29 -16.65
CA ARG A 289 21.06 -10.40 -15.20
C ARG A 289 19.94 -11.37 -14.86
N ILE A 290 20.16 -12.21 -13.87
CA ILE A 290 19.14 -13.06 -13.24
C ILE A 290 18.87 -12.52 -11.84
N ILE A 291 17.60 -12.34 -11.52
CA ILE A 291 17.14 -12.03 -10.16
C ILE A 291 16.20 -13.16 -9.74
N ALA A 292 16.65 -13.96 -8.77
CA ALA A 292 15.79 -14.95 -8.12
C ALA A 292 15.47 -14.49 -6.71
N SER A 293 14.19 -14.50 -6.36
CA SER A 293 13.76 -14.06 -5.03
C SER A 293 12.78 -15.00 -4.37
N ALA A 294 12.80 -15.04 -3.04
CA ALA A 294 11.85 -15.76 -2.21
C ALA A 294 11.47 -14.89 -1.02
N ASN A 295 10.19 -14.79 -0.73
CA ASN A 295 9.71 -13.96 0.37
C ASN A 295 8.71 -14.68 1.27
N TRP A 296 8.76 -14.34 2.55
CA TRP A 296 7.79 -14.70 3.57
C TRP A 296 7.37 -13.45 4.30
N SER A 297 6.11 -13.06 4.15
CA SER A 297 5.61 -11.82 4.73
C SER A 297 4.26 -11.98 5.44
N TYR A 298 4.02 -11.07 6.38
CA TYR A 298 2.74 -10.90 7.07
C TYR A 298 2.19 -9.51 6.78
N LYS A 299 0.89 -9.43 6.47
CA LYS A 299 0.19 -8.17 6.19
C LYS A 299 -1.07 -8.08 7.01
N TRP A 300 -1.33 -6.93 7.64
CA TRP A 300 -2.60 -6.67 8.33
C TRP A 300 -2.96 -5.20 8.28
N GLY A 301 -4.27 -4.92 8.37
CA GLY A 301 -4.79 -3.56 8.41
C GLY A 301 -5.55 -3.31 9.72
N LEU A 302 -5.46 -2.09 10.24
CA LEU A 302 -6.17 -1.60 11.41
C LEU A 302 -6.99 -0.35 11.06
N GLN A 303 -7.87 0.07 11.98
CA GLN A 303 -8.64 1.32 11.86
C GLN A 303 -9.40 1.46 10.52
N ARG A 304 -10.22 0.47 10.15
CA ARG A 304 -10.95 0.43 8.87
C ARG A 304 -10.01 0.54 7.66
N GLN A 305 -8.86 -0.15 7.72
CA GLN A 305 -7.81 -0.19 6.70
C GLN A 305 -7.10 1.15 6.45
N ARG A 306 -7.22 2.12 7.34
CA ARG A 306 -6.43 3.36 7.28
C ARG A 306 -4.96 3.11 7.60
N ALA A 307 -4.68 2.25 8.56
CA ALA A 307 -3.33 1.81 8.90
C ALA A 307 -3.07 0.42 8.34
N GLN A 308 -2.00 0.25 7.59
CA GLN A 308 -1.54 -1.02 7.04
C GLN A 308 -0.13 -1.30 7.55
N HIS A 309 0.08 -2.53 7.94
CA HIS A 309 1.36 -3.03 8.43
C HIS A 309 1.80 -4.22 7.57
N ARG A 310 3.08 -4.28 7.28
CA ARG A 310 3.72 -5.43 6.64
C ARG A 310 5.00 -5.75 7.40
N ILE A 311 5.20 -7.02 7.72
CA ILE A 311 6.49 -7.55 8.17
C ILE A 311 6.97 -8.51 7.09
N ASP A 312 8.13 -8.24 6.52
CA ASP A 312 8.89 -9.20 5.73
C ASP A 312 9.79 -9.94 6.71
N LEU A 313 9.38 -11.14 7.10
CA LEU A 313 10.14 -11.95 8.05
C LEU A 313 11.42 -12.46 7.40
N LEU A 314 11.32 -12.84 6.13
CA LEU A 314 12.44 -13.28 5.31
C LEU A 314 12.19 -12.82 3.87
N ASP A 315 13.17 -12.16 3.29
CA ASP A 315 13.17 -11.78 1.88
C ASP A 315 14.59 -12.01 1.35
N ILE A 316 14.70 -12.98 0.48
CA ILE A 316 15.95 -13.43 -0.15
C ILE A 316 15.94 -12.95 -1.58
N ASN A 317 16.96 -12.20 -1.97
CA ASN A 317 17.17 -11.78 -3.36
C ASN A 317 18.59 -12.21 -3.77
N TYR A 318 18.65 -13.06 -4.75
CA TYR A 318 19.87 -13.50 -5.41
C TYR A 318 20.01 -12.80 -6.75
N LEU A 319 21.06 -12.00 -6.88
CA LEU A 319 21.42 -11.32 -8.11
C LEU A 319 22.62 -12.05 -8.71
N TYR A 320 22.48 -12.45 -9.96
CA TYR A 320 23.52 -13.13 -10.72
C TYR A 320 23.69 -12.50 -12.10
N MET A 321 24.92 -12.23 -12.50
CA MET A 321 25.31 -11.61 -13.77
C MET A 321 25.96 -12.65 -14.69
N PRO A 322 25.17 -13.40 -15.50
CA PRO A 322 25.69 -14.44 -16.39
C PRO A 322 26.68 -13.91 -17.43
N SER A 323 26.46 -12.70 -17.93
CA SER A 323 27.33 -12.06 -18.89
C SER A 323 27.35 -10.55 -18.74
N ILE A 324 28.53 -9.96 -18.98
CA ILE A 324 28.72 -8.51 -19.09
C ILE A 324 29.46 -8.30 -20.41
N SER A 325 29.01 -7.34 -21.25
CA SER A 325 29.65 -7.10 -22.54
C SER A 325 31.11 -6.64 -22.35
N GLN A 326 31.98 -7.07 -23.25
CA GLN A 326 33.41 -6.76 -23.15
C GLN A 326 33.65 -5.25 -23.28
N GLU A 327 32.92 -4.57 -24.16
CA GLU A 327 33.03 -3.13 -24.33
C GLU A 327 32.62 -2.37 -23.06
N PHE A 328 31.55 -2.78 -22.41
CA PHE A 328 31.12 -2.20 -21.15
C PHE A 328 32.15 -2.45 -20.04
N ARG A 329 32.73 -3.66 -19.99
CA ARG A 329 33.77 -4.04 -19.03
C ARG A 329 35.01 -3.16 -19.23
N ASP A 330 35.50 -3.01 -20.46
CA ASP A 330 36.69 -2.26 -20.76
C ASP A 330 36.53 -0.76 -20.54
N LYS A 331 35.36 -0.24 -20.84
CA LYS A 331 35.06 1.19 -20.70
C LYS A 331 34.81 1.61 -19.26
N TYR A 332 34.17 0.78 -18.47
CA TYR A 332 33.63 1.18 -17.17
C TYR A 332 34.12 0.33 -15.98
N LEU A 333 34.35 -0.98 -16.12
CA LEU A 333 34.66 -1.85 -14.99
C LEU A 333 36.17 -2.10 -14.78
N ASN A 334 36.96 -1.99 -15.81
CA ASN A 334 38.43 -2.16 -15.71
C ASN A 334 39.13 -0.93 -15.11
N ASN A 335 38.44 0.16 -14.90
CA ASN A 335 38.97 1.36 -14.26
C ASN A 335 38.89 1.19 -12.73
N GLU A 336 40.03 1.22 -12.03
CA GLU A 336 40.09 1.15 -10.56
C GLU A 336 39.37 2.30 -9.85
N GLN A 337 39.08 3.39 -10.56
CA GLN A 337 38.36 4.55 -10.03
C GLN A 337 36.85 4.30 -9.96
N ASN A 338 36.32 3.33 -10.69
CA ASN A 338 34.87 3.05 -10.75
C ASN A 338 34.44 1.96 -9.73
N TYR A 339 34.81 2.15 -8.47
CA TYR A 339 34.59 1.15 -7.42
C TYR A 339 33.09 0.87 -7.16
N ILE A 340 32.27 1.92 -7.12
CA ILE A 340 30.81 1.78 -6.92
C ILE A 340 30.17 1.04 -8.09
N LEU A 341 30.59 1.37 -9.30
CA LEU A 341 30.07 0.75 -10.50
C LEU A 341 30.41 -0.74 -10.53
N LYS A 342 31.67 -1.08 -10.29
CA LYS A 342 32.11 -2.48 -10.21
C LYS A 342 31.30 -3.28 -9.19
N TYR A 343 31.12 -2.73 -7.99
CA TYR A 343 30.32 -3.37 -6.93
C TYR A 343 28.88 -3.66 -7.34
N ASN A 344 28.30 -2.84 -8.20
CA ASN A 344 26.90 -2.97 -8.65
C ASN A 344 26.70 -4.05 -9.73
N TYR A 345 27.79 -4.48 -10.39
CA TYR A 345 27.77 -5.55 -11.40
C TYR A 345 28.33 -6.88 -10.89
N ASP A 346 28.61 -6.97 -9.60
CA ASP A 346 29.00 -8.22 -8.96
C ASP A 346 27.78 -9.02 -8.51
N ASP A 347 27.93 -10.35 -8.51
CA ASP A 347 26.93 -11.25 -7.95
C ASP A 347 26.69 -10.95 -6.46
N ARG A 348 25.44 -10.94 -6.03
CA ARG A 348 25.13 -10.54 -4.66
C ARG A 348 23.94 -11.30 -4.10
N LEU A 349 24.06 -11.71 -2.84
CA LEU A 349 22.95 -12.25 -2.06
C LEU A 349 22.48 -11.21 -1.05
N ILE A 350 21.18 -10.91 -1.07
CA ILE A 350 20.54 -10.01 -0.11
C ILE A 350 19.50 -10.80 0.67
N VAL A 351 19.75 -11.03 1.95
CA VAL A 351 18.81 -11.67 2.88
C VAL A 351 18.40 -10.64 3.90
N ARG A 352 17.17 -10.16 3.81
CA ARG A 352 16.68 -9.08 4.65
C ARG A 352 15.43 -9.44 5.45
N THR A 353 15.26 -8.75 6.55
CA THR A 353 14.01 -8.62 7.31
C THR A 353 13.55 -7.16 7.23
N GLY A 354 12.23 -6.93 7.21
CA GLY A 354 11.72 -5.58 7.05
C GLY A 354 10.39 -5.36 7.75
N TYR A 355 10.09 -4.09 8.02
CA TYR A 355 8.81 -3.63 8.52
C TYR A 355 8.35 -2.40 7.75
N SER A 356 7.13 -2.44 7.25
CA SER A 356 6.51 -1.30 6.57
C SER A 356 5.22 -0.91 7.27
N TYR A 357 5.05 0.38 7.49
CA TYR A 357 3.84 1.00 8.00
C TYR A 357 3.34 2.05 7.02
N THR A 358 2.07 1.97 6.65
CA THR A 358 1.41 2.99 5.83
C THR A 358 0.12 3.41 6.50
N TYR A 359 -0.06 4.70 6.71
CA TYR A 359 -1.30 5.29 7.20
C TYR A 359 -1.85 6.27 6.18
N ASN A 360 -3.17 6.19 5.93
CA ASN A 360 -3.88 7.15 5.10
C ASN A 360 -5.16 7.58 5.80
N SER A 361 -5.26 8.87 6.14
CA SER A 361 -6.42 9.41 6.87
C SER A 361 -7.73 9.35 6.08
N ALA A 362 -7.66 9.39 4.74
CA ALA A 362 -8.83 9.29 3.87
C ALA A 362 -9.37 7.84 3.78
N GLY A 363 -8.54 6.82 4.05
CA GLY A 363 -8.95 5.42 4.00
C GLY A 363 -9.52 5.02 2.64
N GLN A 364 -10.62 4.27 2.64
CA GLN A 364 -11.32 3.84 1.41
C GLN A 364 -12.01 4.97 0.63
N ALA A 365 -12.18 6.16 1.21
CA ALA A 365 -12.80 7.30 0.51
C ALA A 365 -11.98 7.75 -0.71
N LEU A 366 -10.66 7.51 -0.71
CA LEU A 366 -9.80 7.72 -1.89
C LEU A 366 -10.20 6.88 -3.11
N MET A 367 -10.75 5.69 -2.89
CA MET A 367 -11.13 4.78 -3.98
C MET A 367 -12.45 5.19 -4.66
N ASN A 368 -13.24 6.08 -4.07
CA ASN A 368 -14.58 6.40 -4.55
C ASN A 368 -14.67 7.78 -5.23
N ASN A 369 -13.55 8.42 -5.60
CA ASN A 369 -13.51 9.77 -6.21
C ASN A 369 -14.37 10.82 -5.51
N ALA A 370 -14.78 10.58 -4.25
CA ALA A 370 -15.46 11.57 -3.45
C ALA A 370 -14.55 12.79 -3.27
N ILE A 371 -15.12 13.98 -3.24
CA ILE A 371 -14.39 15.22 -2.89
C ILE A 371 -13.77 14.99 -1.52
N ILE A 372 -12.49 14.66 -1.52
CA ILE A 372 -11.76 14.28 -0.31
C ILE A 372 -11.44 15.58 0.39
N GLY A 373 -11.95 15.75 1.60
CA GLY A 373 -11.52 16.81 2.50
C GLY A 373 -10.02 16.73 2.81
N ASN A 374 -9.56 17.48 3.80
CA ASN A 374 -8.17 17.43 4.23
C ASN A 374 -7.74 16.00 4.51
N SER A 375 -6.64 15.58 3.91
CA SER A 375 -6.11 14.22 4.06
C SER A 375 -4.60 14.25 4.28
N TYR A 376 -4.09 13.22 4.94
CA TYR A 376 -2.65 13.02 5.07
C TYR A 376 -2.30 11.54 5.03
N SER A 377 -1.10 11.26 4.59
CA SER A 377 -0.52 9.93 4.58
C SER A 377 0.85 9.92 5.24
N ILE A 378 1.15 8.82 5.91
CA ILE A 378 2.47 8.54 6.51
C ILE A 378 2.91 7.19 5.99
N ARG A 379 4.15 7.11 5.50
CA ARG A 379 4.80 5.86 5.17
C ARG A 379 6.13 5.77 5.92
N PHE A 380 6.34 4.67 6.56
CA PHE A 380 7.59 4.34 7.23
C PHE A 380 8.02 2.96 6.79
N ASN A 381 9.28 2.81 6.36
CA ASN A 381 9.89 1.54 6.04
C ASN A 381 11.19 1.40 6.82
N PHE A 382 11.41 0.22 7.33
CA PHE A 382 12.66 -0.17 7.97
C PHE A 382 13.07 -1.54 7.44
N GLU A 383 14.33 -1.69 7.04
CA GLU A 383 14.87 -2.97 6.64
C GLU A 383 16.29 -3.18 7.20
N SER A 384 16.60 -4.42 7.49
CA SER A 384 17.91 -4.86 7.96
C SER A 384 18.30 -6.12 7.20
N ALA A 385 19.47 -6.10 6.58
CA ALA A 385 19.95 -7.17 5.73
C ALA A 385 21.26 -7.78 6.24
N GLY A 386 21.47 -9.07 5.98
CA GLY A 386 22.72 -9.79 6.18
C GLY A 386 23.06 -10.18 7.61
N ASN A 387 22.35 -9.70 8.63
CA ASN A 387 22.71 -9.94 10.04
C ASN A 387 22.64 -11.41 10.44
N LEU A 388 21.62 -12.13 10.00
CA LEU A 388 21.48 -13.57 10.27
C LEU A 388 22.61 -14.36 9.62
N LEU A 389 22.96 -14.03 8.37
CA LEU A 389 24.05 -14.68 7.65
C LEU A 389 25.41 -14.34 8.27
N TYR A 390 25.61 -13.10 8.70
CA TYR A 390 26.84 -12.68 9.35
C TYR A 390 27.05 -13.39 10.71
N ALA A 391 25.98 -13.51 11.50
CA ALA A 391 26.02 -14.27 12.74
C ALA A 391 26.33 -15.75 12.48
N PHE A 392 25.67 -16.36 11.48
CA PHE A 392 25.91 -17.74 11.07
C PHE A 392 27.36 -17.93 10.62
N ALA A 393 27.87 -17.06 9.75
CA ALA A 393 29.24 -17.13 9.25
C ALA A 393 30.29 -17.06 10.39
N ARG A 394 30.04 -16.20 11.39
CA ARG A 394 30.93 -16.13 12.58
C ARG A 394 30.85 -17.36 13.47
N MET A 395 29.64 -17.89 13.69
CA MET A 395 29.42 -19.08 14.51
C MET A 395 30.07 -20.33 13.89
N THR A 396 30.10 -20.41 12.57
CA THR A 396 30.68 -21.55 11.81
C THR A 396 32.13 -21.33 11.40
N ASN A 397 32.77 -20.22 11.83
CA ASN A 397 34.14 -19.86 11.48
C ASN A 397 34.39 -19.89 9.95
N MET A 398 33.46 -19.40 9.15
CA MET A 398 33.61 -19.30 7.70
C MET A 398 34.84 -18.46 7.35
N LYS A 399 35.52 -18.83 6.28
CA LYS A 399 36.63 -18.02 5.74
C LYS A 399 36.08 -16.87 4.91
N LYS A 400 36.73 -15.73 4.97
CA LYS A 400 36.47 -14.60 4.11
C LYS A 400 37.13 -14.79 2.74
N ASN A 401 36.51 -14.19 1.71
CA ASN A 401 37.10 -14.12 0.37
C ASN A 401 38.28 -13.11 0.32
N GLU A 402 38.87 -12.91 -0.86
CA GLU A 402 40.00 -11.98 -1.08
C GLU A 402 39.64 -10.53 -0.76
N ASP A 403 38.39 -10.13 -0.92
CA ASP A 403 37.87 -8.80 -0.61
C ASP A 403 37.54 -8.62 0.90
N GLY A 404 37.76 -9.64 1.71
CA GLY A 404 37.51 -9.62 3.15
C GLY A 404 36.02 -9.80 3.52
N GLU A 405 35.16 -10.24 2.60
CA GLU A 405 33.75 -10.50 2.78
C GLU A 405 33.46 -11.97 3.05
N TYR A 406 32.48 -12.27 3.90
CA TYR A 406 31.93 -13.62 4.02
C TYR A 406 31.02 -13.92 2.83
N SER A 407 31.09 -15.14 2.32
CA SER A 407 30.31 -15.58 1.15
C SER A 407 29.53 -16.84 1.48
N LEU A 408 28.28 -16.92 1.07
CA LEU A 408 27.45 -18.13 1.11
C LEU A 408 27.39 -18.72 -0.30
N LEU A 409 27.78 -20.00 -0.47
CA LEU A 409 27.90 -20.67 -1.78
C LEU A 409 28.75 -19.86 -2.77
N SER A 410 29.88 -19.33 -2.30
CA SER A 410 30.80 -18.46 -3.06
C SER A 410 30.25 -17.09 -3.47
N ILE A 411 29.09 -16.70 -2.97
CA ILE A 411 28.46 -15.41 -3.29
C ILE A 411 28.49 -14.52 -2.05
N PRO A 412 29.09 -13.32 -2.13
CA PRO A 412 29.11 -12.39 -1.02
C PRO A 412 27.70 -11.86 -0.72
N PHE A 413 27.39 -11.67 0.57
CA PHE A 413 26.10 -11.16 0.97
C PHE A 413 26.18 -9.72 1.47
N ALA A 414 25.15 -8.92 1.12
CA ALA A 414 25.05 -7.56 1.56
C ALA A 414 24.66 -7.48 3.05
N GLN A 415 25.27 -6.54 3.79
CA GLN A 415 24.92 -6.24 5.17
C GLN A 415 24.69 -4.74 5.34
N TYR A 416 23.44 -4.35 5.62
CA TYR A 416 23.06 -2.94 5.79
C TYR A 416 21.82 -2.80 6.65
N VAL A 417 21.56 -1.57 7.12
CA VAL A 417 20.29 -1.10 7.68
C VAL A 417 19.79 0.05 6.85
N LYS A 418 18.48 0.08 6.56
CA LYS A 418 17.85 1.15 5.80
C LYS A 418 16.55 1.59 6.47
N GLY A 419 16.32 2.90 6.52
CA GLY A 419 15.10 3.50 7.01
C GLY A 419 14.60 4.60 6.07
N ASP A 420 13.29 4.57 5.78
CA ASP A 420 12.62 5.55 4.95
C ASP A 420 11.42 6.13 5.69
N PHE A 421 11.20 7.41 5.54
CA PHE A 421 10.03 8.12 6.05
C PHE A 421 9.47 9.04 4.98
N ASP A 422 8.17 8.94 4.71
CA ASP A 422 7.43 9.83 3.81
C ASP A 422 6.18 10.36 4.52
N PHE A 423 5.97 11.65 4.42
CA PHE A 423 4.77 12.33 4.87
C PHE A 423 4.18 13.18 3.75
N ALA A 424 2.91 12.97 3.42
CA ALA A 424 2.19 13.83 2.49
C ALA A 424 0.89 14.33 3.11
N LYS A 425 0.53 15.58 2.85
CA LYS A 425 -0.69 16.22 3.34
C LYS A 425 -1.34 17.01 2.22
N ASN A 426 -2.64 16.79 2.02
CA ASN A 426 -3.46 17.60 1.13
C ASN A 426 -4.44 18.43 1.95
N ILE A 427 -4.43 19.75 1.72
CA ILE A 427 -5.33 20.72 2.35
C ILE A 427 -6.25 21.26 1.26
N VAL A 428 -7.52 20.99 1.38
CA VAL A 428 -8.57 21.52 0.49
C VAL A 428 -8.93 22.92 0.95
N ILE A 429 -8.73 23.92 0.09
CA ILE A 429 -9.09 25.32 0.35
C ILE A 429 -10.57 25.52 0.02
N ASP A 430 -10.96 25.07 -1.17
CA ASP A 430 -12.32 25.12 -1.68
C ASP A 430 -12.58 24.00 -2.70
N ASN A 431 -13.74 23.99 -3.35
CA ASN A 431 -14.12 22.97 -4.33
C ASN A 431 -13.22 22.91 -5.60
N ARG A 432 -12.37 23.91 -5.81
CA ARG A 432 -11.48 24.00 -6.98
C ARG A 432 -10.01 23.94 -6.61
N ASN A 433 -9.66 24.36 -5.40
CA ASN A 433 -8.28 24.66 -5.00
C ASN A 433 -7.84 23.80 -3.82
N SER A 434 -6.60 23.28 -3.89
CA SER A 434 -5.96 22.58 -2.79
C SER A 434 -4.44 22.84 -2.78
N ILE A 435 -3.82 22.67 -1.63
CA ILE A 435 -2.37 22.70 -1.47
C ILE A 435 -1.93 21.33 -0.95
N ALA A 436 -0.94 20.75 -1.62
CA ALA A 436 -0.34 19.49 -1.22
C ALA A 436 1.10 19.72 -0.76
N PHE A 437 1.49 19.06 0.32
CA PHE A 437 2.82 19.07 0.90
C PHE A 437 3.37 17.65 0.93
N HIS A 438 4.65 17.50 0.65
CA HIS A 438 5.38 16.25 0.79
C HIS A 438 6.72 16.50 1.47
N VAL A 439 7.14 15.58 2.33
CA VAL A 439 8.47 15.51 2.91
C VAL A 439 8.90 14.05 2.95
N GLY A 440 10.05 13.78 2.37
CA GLY A 440 10.68 12.46 2.34
C GLY A 440 12.09 12.50 2.93
N ALA A 441 12.44 11.47 3.69
CA ALA A 441 13.78 11.28 4.21
C ALA A 441 14.13 9.78 4.18
N GLY A 442 15.37 9.47 3.84
CA GLY A 442 15.86 8.11 3.83
C GLY A 442 17.34 8.01 4.15
N ILE A 443 17.73 6.93 4.80
CA ILE A 443 19.11 6.61 5.10
C ILE A 443 19.34 5.11 4.95
N ALA A 444 20.45 4.74 4.30
CA ALA A 444 20.90 3.36 4.15
C ALA A 444 22.38 3.26 4.57
N VAL A 445 22.68 2.46 5.58
CA VAL A 445 24.01 2.36 6.20
C VAL A 445 24.58 0.98 5.94
N PRO A 446 25.63 0.82 5.13
CA PRO A 446 26.34 -0.44 4.98
C PRO A 446 27.30 -0.64 6.15
N TYR A 447 27.43 -1.87 6.62
CA TYR A 447 28.36 -2.24 7.69
C TYR A 447 28.76 -3.72 7.62
N GLY A 448 29.72 -4.12 8.47
CA GLY A 448 30.10 -5.51 8.65
C GLY A 448 30.65 -6.18 7.39
N ASN A 449 29.81 -6.94 6.69
CA ASN A 449 30.17 -7.65 5.47
C ASN A 449 30.03 -6.82 4.18
N ALA A 450 29.54 -5.60 4.26
CA ALA A 450 29.38 -4.74 3.09
C ALA A 450 30.00 -3.37 3.31
N THR A 451 30.70 -2.87 2.31
CA THR A 451 31.29 -1.52 2.29
C THR A 451 30.39 -0.52 1.59
N ILE A 452 29.53 -0.97 0.67
CA ILE A 452 28.58 -0.17 -0.11
C ILE A 452 27.20 -0.82 0.02
N VAL A 453 26.15 0.01 -0.03
CA VAL A 453 24.78 -0.47 -0.15
C VAL A 453 24.52 -0.94 -1.58
N PRO A 454 23.90 -2.10 -1.82
CA PRO A 454 23.53 -2.55 -3.16
C PRO A 454 22.73 -1.49 -3.92
N PHE A 455 22.98 -1.38 -5.22
CA PHE A 455 22.38 -0.35 -6.09
C PHE A 455 20.85 -0.30 -5.98
N GLU A 456 20.18 -1.44 -5.92
CA GLU A 456 18.74 -1.56 -5.79
C GLU A 456 18.20 -0.97 -4.48
N LYS A 457 19.08 -0.68 -3.52
CA LYS A 457 18.74 -0.15 -2.19
C LYS A 457 19.21 1.27 -1.98
N ARG A 458 20.04 1.82 -2.90
CA ARG A 458 20.49 3.21 -2.86
C ARG A 458 19.37 4.17 -3.30
N TYR A 459 19.53 5.43 -2.96
CA TYR A 459 18.60 6.49 -3.30
C TYR A 459 19.01 7.21 -4.58
N PHE A 460 17.99 7.71 -5.28
CA PHE A 460 18.12 8.57 -6.47
C PHE A 460 17.29 9.83 -6.29
N SER A 461 17.64 10.89 -6.99
CA SER A 461 16.89 12.14 -7.02
C SER A 461 16.77 12.68 -8.46
N GLY A 462 15.76 13.55 -8.67
CA GLY A 462 15.33 14.00 -9.97
C GLY A 462 14.17 13.18 -10.56
N GLY A 463 13.51 13.75 -11.57
CA GLY A 463 12.36 13.14 -12.24
C GLY A 463 11.00 13.58 -11.71
N ALA A 464 9.95 13.09 -12.32
CA ALA A 464 8.57 13.52 -12.13
C ALA A 464 8.03 13.40 -10.68
N ASN A 465 8.59 12.53 -9.85
CA ASN A 465 8.13 12.27 -8.48
C ASN A 465 9.16 12.66 -7.40
N SER A 466 10.14 13.50 -7.74
CA SER A 466 11.16 14.03 -6.85
C SER A 466 11.38 15.50 -7.18
N VAL A 467 12.62 15.97 -7.36
CA VAL A 467 12.93 17.35 -7.72
C VAL A 467 12.81 17.55 -9.23
N ARG A 468 11.69 18.10 -9.70
CA ARG A 468 11.27 18.15 -11.11
C ARG A 468 12.06 19.13 -11.99
N GLY A 469 13.09 19.79 -11.48
CA GLY A 469 14.05 20.57 -12.29
C GLY A 469 15.15 19.72 -12.93
N TRP A 470 15.26 18.45 -12.60
CA TRP A 470 16.25 17.49 -13.09
C TRP A 470 15.58 16.30 -13.75
N SER A 471 16.22 15.74 -14.76
CA SER A 471 15.82 14.45 -15.35
C SER A 471 15.86 13.32 -14.32
N VAL A 472 15.31 12.16 -14.67
CA VAL A 472 15.30 11.00 -13.77
C VAL A 472 16.75 10.61 -13.44
N ARG A 473 17.07 10.53 -12.14
CA ARG A 473 18.40 10.16 -11.62
C ARG A 473 19.53 11.11 -12.04
N ASP A 474 19.25 12.38 -12.28
CA ASP A 474 20.22 13.38 -12.76
C ASP A 474 20.63 14.36 -11.66
N LEU A 475 20.22 14.18 -10.41
CA LEU A 475 20.53 15.07 -9.29
C LEU A 475 21.35 14.34 -8.22
N GLY A 476 22.51 14.90 -7.91
CA GLY A 476 23.39 14.46 -6.82
C GLY A 476 24.28 13.26 -7.18
N PRO A 477 25.01 12.71 -6.20
CA PRO A 477 25.00 13.06 -4.77
C PRO A 477 25.75 14.37 -4.46
N GLY A 478 25.21 15.11 -3.50
CA GLY A 478 25.81 16.39 -3.06
C GLY A 478 26.01 17.39 -4.20
N VAL A 479 27.27 17.77 -4.43
CA VAL A 479 27.67 18.66 -5.54
C VAL A 479 28.29 17.90 -6.71
N PHE A 480 28.19 16.58 -6.75
CA PHE A 480 28.71 15.78 -7.86
C PHE A 480 27.96 16.10 -9.16
N PRO A 481 28.68 16.49 -10.24
CA PRO A 481 28.02 16.92 -11.48
C PRO A 481 27.46 15.78 -12.33
N GLY A 482 27.75 14.55 -11.97
CA GLY A 482 27.52 13.38 -12.81
C GLY A 482 28.66 13.15 -13.81
N ASP A 483 28.78 11.93 -14.30
CA ASP A 483 29.75 11.50 -15.29
C ASP A 483 29.11 10.86 -16.54
N GLY A 484 27.78 11.05 -16.67
CA GLY A 484 26.97 10.41 -17.71
C GLY A 484 26.55 8.99 -17.38
N ASN A 485 27.00 8.43 -16.25
CA ASN A 485 26.57 7.13 -15.76
C ASN A 485 25.56 7.28 -14.62
N PHE A 486 24.30 6.96 -14.89
CA PHE A 486 23.23 7.09 -13.91
C PHE A 486 23.43 6.24 -12.62
N MET A 487 24.29 5.22 -12.66
CA MET A 487 24.57 4.40 -11.47
C MET A 487 25.42 5.15 -10.46
N ASN A 488 26.30 6.05 -10.92
CA ASN A 488 27.10 6.90 -10.06
C ASN A 488 26.27 8.07 -9.48
N GLN A 489 25.09 8.35 -10.03
CA GLN A 489 24.15 9.32 -9.46
C GLN A 489 23.22 8.69 -8.43
N SER A 490 23.80 8.01 -7.46
CA SER A 490 23.09 7.33 -6.37
C SER A 490 23.72 7.68 -5.01
N GLY A 491 22.90 7.65 -3.95
CA GLY A 491 23.34 8.04 -2.59
C GLY A 491 22.83 7.08 -1.50
N ASP A 492 23.36 7.26 -0.31
CA ASP A 492 23.01 6.52 0.89
C ASP A 492 22.05 7.30 1.79
N VAL A 493 21.94 8.60 1.59
CA VAL A 493 21.01 9.51 2.29
C VAL A 493 20.19 10.26 1.24
N LYS A 494 18.91 10.46 1.52
CA LYS A 494 17.97 11.24 0.72
C LYS A 494 17.18 12.18 1.59
N LEU A 495 17.01 13.42 1.14
CA LEU A 495 16.06 14.39 1.67
C LEU A 495 15.35 15.05 0.50
N ASP A 496 14.01 15.10 0.55
CA ASP A 496 13.20 15.83 -0.41
C ASP A 496 11.97 16.43 0.24
N ALA A 497 11.54 17.57 -0.28
CA ALA A 497 10.32 18.26 0.12
C ALA A 497 9.68 18.91 -1.11
N SER A 498 8.36 18.90 -1.15
CA SER A 498 7.59 19.50 -2.23
C SER A 498 6.36 20.22 -1.71
N ILE A 499 6.04 21.35 -2.34
CA ILE A 499 4.80 22.08 -2.13
C ILE A 499 4.16 22.27 -3.51
N GLU A 500 2.89 21.91 -3.63
CA GLU A 500 2.15 22.00 -4.88
C GLU A 500 0.77 22.60 -4.64
N TYR A 501 0.50 23.76 -5.25
CA TYR A 501 -0.84 24.33 -5.36
C TYR A 501 -1.54 23.72 -6.57
N ARG A 502 -2.74 23.20 -6.39
CA ARG A 502 -3.56 22.52 -7.40
C ARG A 502 -4.86 23.25 -7.58
N THR A 503 -5.25 23.53 -8.85
CA THR A 503 -6.51 24.20 -9.17
C THR A 503 -7.23 23.51 -10.31
N ARG A 504 -8.57 23.50 -10.28
CA ARG A 504 -9.40 23.06 -11.41
C ARG A 504 -9.45 24.20 -12.44
N LEU A 505 -9.11 23.88 -13.68
CA LEU A 505 -9.21 24.82 -14.79
C LEU A 505 -10.60 24.71 -15.44
N PHE A 506 -10.69 23.93 -16.47
CA PHE A 506 -11.93 23.68 -17.21
C PHE A 506 -12.03 22.19 -17.55
N TRP A 507 -13.24 21.70 -17.75
CA TRP A 507 -13.53 20.31 -18.07
C TRP A 507 -12.80 19.34 -17.10
N LYS A 508 -11.91 18.49 -17.58
CA LYS A 508 -11.08 17.56 -16.80
C LYS A 508 -9.65 18.04 -16.59
N PHE A 509 -9.34 19.27 -17.04
CA PHE A 509 -8.02 19.84 -16.84
C PHE A 509 -7.86 20.47 -15.46
N ARG A 510 -6.70 20.20 -14.85
CA ARG A 510 -6.26 20.81 -13.60
C ARG A 510 -4.87 21.39 -13.80
N GLY A 511 -4.64 22.59 -13.28
CA GLY A 511 -3.35 23.25 -13.22
C GLY A 511 -2.65 22.98 -11.89
N ALA A 512 -1.32 23.03 -11.91
CA ALA A 512 -0.53 23.05 -10.70
C ALA A 512 0.65 24.01 -10.81
N VAL A 513 1.01 24.60 -9.69
CA VAL A 513 2.26 25.34 -9.49
C VAL A 513 3.01 24.65 -8.35
N PHE A 514 4.29 24.39 -8.53
CA PHE A 514 5.06 23.65 -7.55
C PHE A 514 6.44 24.23 -7.27
N VAL A 515 6.93 23.92 -6.09
CA VAL A 515 8.31 24.11 -5.67
C VAL A 515 8.78 22.80 -5.04
N ASP A 516 9.89 22.27 -5.54
CA ASP A 516 10.53 21.06 -5.04
C ASP A 516 11.93 21.39 -4.52
N ALA A 517 12.34 20.78 -3.43
CA ALA A 517 13.66 20.92 -2.86
C ALA A 517 14.18 19.55 -2.42
N GLY A 518 15.46 19.27 -2.63
CA GLY A 518 16.03 18.00 -2.18
C GLY A 518 17.40 17.71 -2.75
N ASN A 519 17.98 16.64 -2.30
CA ASN A 519 19.21 16.04 -2.83
C ASN A 519 19.41 14.64 -2.23
N ILE A 520 20.43 13.94 -2.73
CA ILE A 520 20.96 12.70 -2.15
C ILE A 520 22.42 12.92 -1.77
N TRP A 521 22.94 12.07 -0.88
CA TRP A 521 24.34 12.11 -0.45
C TRP A 521 24.84 10.70 -0.17
N THR A 522 26.16 10.53 -0.20
CA THR A 522 26.84 9.33 0.27
C THR A 522 27.25 9.48 1.74
N LEU A 523 27.31 8.41 2.49
CA LEU A 523 27.82 8.40 3.86
C LEU A 523 29.35 8.36 3.91
N ARG A 524 29.97 7.80 2.88
CA ARG A 524 31.42 7.71 2.73
C ARG A 524 31.90 8.61 1.61
N ASP A 525 33.18 8.94 1.64
CA ASP A 525 33.82 9.67 0.56
C ASP A 525 34.28 8.66 -0.51
N TYR A 526 33.67 8.75 -1.68
CA TYR A 526 34.02 7.90 -2.83
C TYR A 526 34.73 8.74 -3.89
N LYS A 527 35.82 8.19 -4.44
CA LYS A 527 36.58 8.85 -5.53
C LYS A 527 35.71 9.06 -6.77
N ASP A 528 34.77 8.16 -7.01
CA ASP A 528 33.83 8.16 -8.13
C ASP A 528 32.74 9.23 -7.98
N GLN A 529 32.55 9.80 -6.79
CA GLN A 529 31.50 10.77 -6.46
C GLN A 529 32.07 11.95 -5.65
N PRO A 530 33.02 12.72 -6.20
CA PRO A 530 33.67 13.81 -5.46
C PRO A 530 32.64 14.87 -5.05
N GLY A 531 32.66 15.25 -3.77
CA GLY A 531 31.70 16.20 -3.19
C GLY A 531 30.32 15.61 -2.89
N GLY A 532 30.15 14.28 -3.04
CA GLY A 532 28.90 13.58 -2.76
C GLY A 532 28.66 13.27 -1.29
N LYS A 533 29.67 13.41 -0.41
CA LYS A 533 29.58 13.03 0.99
C LYS A 533 28.66 13.94 1.79
N PHE A 534 27.82 13.33 2.63
CA PHE A 534 26.96 14.03 3.57
C PHE A 534 27.79 14.64 4.71
N GLU A 535 27.70 15.96 4.89
CA GLU A 535 28.28 16.67 6.01
C GLU A 535 27.20 17.53 6.69
N PHE A 536 26.96 17.29 7.98
CA PHE A 536 25.87 17.92 8.73
C PHE A 536 25.94 19.46 8.76
N ASN A 537 27.12 20.02 8.65
CA ASN A 537 27.36 21.46 8.61
C ASN A 537 27.28 22.08 7.20
N LYS A 538 27.15 21.26 6.13
CA LYS A 538 27.17 21.73 4.74
C LYS A 538 25.98 21.26 3.90
N PHE A 539 25.26 20.20 4.29
CA PHE A 539 24.20 19.59 3.46
C PHE A 539 23.15 20.60 3.00
N TYR A 540 22.78 21.57 3.85
CA TYR A 540 21.78 22.59 3.53
C TYR A 540 22.20 23.53 2.39
N LYS A 541 23.51 23.71 2.13
CA LYS A 541 24.06 24.45 0.99
C LYS A 541 24.04 23.64 -0.31
N GLN A 542 23.83 22.35 -0.20
CA GLN A 542 23.83 21.41 -1.31
C GLN A 542 22.39 21.00 -1.71
N ILE A 543 21.37 21.61 -1.10
CA ILE A 543 19.98 21.37 -1.48
C ILE A 543 19.70 22.03 -2.82
N ALA A 544 19.27 21.21 -3.78
CA ALA A 544 18.77 21.64 -5.05
C ALA A 544 17.32 22.13 -4.90
N VAL A 545 16.96 23.20 -5.62
CA VAL A 545 15.59 23.71 -5.63
C VAL A 545 15.11 23.88 -7.07
N ALA A 546 13.88 23.44 -7.32
CA ALA A 546 13.17 23.61 -8.58
C ALA A 546 11.81 24.27 -8.37
N TYR A 547 11.30 24.94 -9.38
CA TYR A 547 9.93 25.44 -9.46
C TYR A 547 9.35 25.13 -10.83
N GLY A 548 8.03 25.10 -10.93
CA GLY A 548 7.46 24.81 -12.23
C GLY A 548 5.94 24.86 -12.28
N LEU A 549 5.46 24.57 -13.46
CA LEU A 549 4.06 24.49 -13.79
C LEU A 549 3.71 23.08 -14.25
N GLY A 550 2.50 22.64 -13.95
CA GLY A 550 2.03 21.35 -14.37
C GLY A 550 0.59 21.40 -14.85
N LEU A 551 0.34 20.61 -15.90
CA LEU A 551 -1.01 20.34 -16.41
C LEU A 551 -1.38 18.89 -16.10
N ARG A 552 -2.60 18.69 -15.61
CA ARG A 552 -3.16 17.38 -15.31
C ARG A 552 -4.43 17.19 -16.12
N LEU A 553 -4.57 16.03 -16.74
CA LEU A 553 -5.80 15.57 -17.37
C LEU A 553 -6.38 14.43 -16.50
N ASP A 554 -7.41 14.75 -15.75
CA ASP A 554 -8.09 13.84 -14.83
C ASP A 554 -9.20 13.07 -15.55
N LEU A 555 -8.93 11.81 -15.87
CA LEU A 555 -9.83 10.93 -16.61
C LEU A 555 -10.68 10.02 -15.68
N ASP A 556 -10.86 10.40 -14.41
CA ASP A 556 -11.60 9.74 -13.33
C ASP A 556 -10.93 8.45 -12.82
N PHE A 557 -10.42 7.58 -13.69
CA PHE A 557 -9.73 6.33 -13.34
C PHE A 557 -8.20 6.45 -13.36
N PHE A 558 -7.66 7.43 -14.06
CA PHE A 558 -6.25 7.82 -13.97
C PHE A 558 -6.05 9.31 -14.33
N VAL A 559 -4.91 9.84 -13.91
CA VAL A 559 -4.53 11.23 -14.17
C VAL A 559 -3.27 11.23 -15.03
N LEU A 560 -3.35 11.83 -16.22
CA LEU A 560 -2.15 12.14 -17.02
C LEU A 560 -1.55 13.45 -16.54
N ARG A 561 -0.26 13.49 -16.36
CA ARG A 561 0.47 14.61 -15.82
C ARG A 561 1.60 15.06 -16.72
N PHE A 562 1.65 16.35 -17.00
CA PHE A 562 2.69 17.03 -17.77
C PHE A 562 3.28 18.12 -16.89
N ASP A 563 4.52 17.98 -16.45
CA ASP A 563 5.21 18.94 -15.61
C ASP A 563 6.40 19.58 -16.36
N GLY A 564 6.46 20.90 -16.36
CA GLY A 564 7.63 21.67 -16.79
C GLY A 564 8.31 22.26 -15.55
N GLY A 565 9.52 21.81 -15.25
CA GLY A 565 10.30 22.23 -14.10
C GLY A 565 11.52 23.06 -14.51
N MET A 566 11.80 24.13 -13.76
CA MET A 566 12.98 24.97 -13.90
C MET A 566 13.83 24.88 -12.64
N LYS A 567 15.15 24.79 -12.80
CA LYS A 567 16.08 24.85 -11.68
C LYS A 567 16.09 26.27 -11.07
N ALA A 568 15.96 26.37 -9.77
CA ALA A 568 16.08 27.60 -9.01
C ALA A 568 17.43 27.71 -8.32
N VAL A 569 17.89 26.63 -7.69
CA VAL A 569 19.21 26.48 -7.08
C VAL A 569 19.83 25.19 -7.58
N ASN A 570 21.03 25.31 -8.18
CA ASN A 570 21.79 24.14 -8.62
C ASN A 570 23.10 24.06 -7.82
N PRO A 571 23.24 23.09 -6.92
CA PRO A 571 24.37 22.99 -6.00
C PRO A 571 25.69 22.60 -6.65
N VAL A 572 25.65 22.06 -7.87
CA VAL A 572 26.85 21.63 -8.64
C VAL A 572 27.77 22.79 -9.00
N TYR A 573 27.22 23.97 -9.25
CA TYR A 573 28.00 25.12 -9.74
C TYR A 573 28.39 26.08 -8.61
N ASN A 574 29.64 26.57 -8.68
CA ASN A 574 30.18 27.54 -7.72
C ASN A 574 30.01 28.99 -8.18
N THR A 575 29.78 29.24 -9.49
CA THR A 575 29.55 30.57 -10.00
C THR A 575 28.15 31.05 -9.66
N LYS A 576 28.01 32.29 -9.16
CA LYS A 576 26.73 32.87 -8.74
C LYS A 576 25.62 32.75 -9.80
N LYS A 577 25.99 32.90 -11.09
CA LYS A 577 25.05 32.85 -12.22
C LYS A 577 24.49 31.43 -12.49
N GLU A 578 25.28 30.41 -12.24
CA GLU A 578 24.90 29.02 -12.51
C GLU A 578 24.38 28.31 -11.27
N HIS A 579 24.83 28.77 -10.09
CA HIS A 579 24.32 28.30 -8.82
C HIS A 579 22.87 28.74 -8.56
N PHE A 580 22.52 29.97 -9.03
CA PHE A 580 21.17 30.53 -8.90
C PHE A 580 20.51 30.73 -10.27
N PRO A 581 20.11 29.69 -11.00
CA PRO A 581 19.44 29.79 -12.29
C PRO A 581 18.18 30.67 -12.26
N ILE A 582 17.49 30.72 -11.12
CA ILE A 582 16.31 31.59 -10.95
C ILE A 582 16.60 33.07 -11.29
N ILE A 583 17.84 33.54 -11.08
CA ILE A 583 18.25 34.93 -11.40
C ILE A 583 18.71 35.03 -12.85
N HIS A 584 19.34 33.98 -13.39
CA HIS A 584 19.90 33.95 -14.75
C HIS A 584 19.48 32.64 -15.47
N PRO A 585 18.19 32.47 -15.78
CA PRO A 585 17.70 31.23 -16.36
C PRO A 585 18.22 31.03 -17.80
N LYS A 586 18.66 29.78 -18.08
CA LYS A 586 18.94 29.29 -19.43
C LYS A 586 18.05 28.07 -19.67
N PHE A 587 17.05 28.24 -20.56
CA PHE A 587 16.06 27.20 -20.81
C PHE A 587 16.66 25.84 -21.19
N SER A 588 17.68 25.86 -22.09
CA SER A 588 18.35 24.63 -22.54
C SER A 588 19.11 23.85 -21.45
N ARG A 589 19.55 24.53 -20.36
CA ARG A 589 20.29 23.91 -19.25
C ARG A 589 19.41 23.63 -18.06
N ASP A 590 18.43 24.49 -17.80
CA ASP A 590 17.75 24.57 -16.52
C ASP A 590 16.31 24.03 -16.56
N PHE A 591 15.77 23.73 -17.74
CA PHE A 591 14.42 23.22 -17.94
C PHE A 591 14.42 21.69 -18.05
N ALA A 592 13.47 21.04 -17.38
CA ALA A 592 13.17 19.62 -17.52
C ALA A 592 11.67 19.44 -17.75
N PHE A 593 11.31 18.60 -18.70
CA PHE A 593 9.93 18.21 -18.96
C PHE A 593 9.68 16.78 -18.48
N HIS A 594 8.55 16.58 -17.83
CA HIS A 594 8.16 15.27 -17.32
C HIS A 594 6.75 14.90 -17.74
N PHE A 595 6.61 13.69 -18.26
CA PHE A 595 5.34 13.01 -18.45
C PHE A 595 5.19 11.92 -17.38
N ALA A 596 4.03 11.85 -16.72
CA ALA A 596 3.79 10.83 -15.71
C ALA A 596 2.28 10.52 -15.58
N VAL A 597 1.98 9.41 -14.92
CA VAL A 597 0.62 8.98 -14.59
C VAL A 597 0.43 9.06 -13.06
N GLY A 598 -0.67 9.69 -12.64
CA GLY A 598 -0.97 9.91 -11.22
C GLY A 598 -0.39 11.21 -10.65
N TYR A 599 -0.69 11.46 -9.38
CA TYR A 599 -0.11 12.60 -8.64
C TYR A 599 1.31 12.26 -8.14
N PRO A 600 2.20 13.25 -7.93
CA PRO A 600 3.57 12.99 -7.51
C PRO A 600 3.66 12.42 -6.08
N PHE A 601 2.69 12.73 -5.21
CA PHE A 601 2.58 12.30 -3.82
C PHE A 601 1.14 12.43 -3.31
#